data_ee8f1bf1cbc5701268d74c2b2ed532c1
#
_entry.id   ee8f1bf1cbc5701268d74c2b2ed532c1
#
_cell.length_a   1.000
_cell.length_b   1.000
_cell.length_c   1.000
_cell.angle_alpha   90.00
_cell.angle_beta   90.00
_cell.angle_gamma   90.00
#
_symmetry.space_group_name_H-M   'P 1'
#
loop_
_entity.id
_entity.type
_entity.pdbx_description
1 polymer ?
#
loop_
_entity_poly.entity_id
_entity_poly.type
_entity_poly.pdbx_seq_one_letter_code
_entity_poly.pdbx_strand_id
1 'polypeptide(L)'
;MRFVGCSLAWRPGEVGERPSCLVVLDERGSIVANSFAMGAGEISSAVEGYAEGRRGLVMGVDAPLSVPNERGTRRIERVLSRLSLPAYSASRKMFGGEPFSEELLAALENVGIEYTDYPLRRARGQRTVTEVDSVATLKVLIFERERRNGGEGWGEADGDGLTEALRHLPEPKFRKGNKESRAAALKGAVDVLWNTPGLRLRTGNLSAELGAQENVDLSKVDISAGLSHSELDRVASLVEGALAAYTVHRHWRDRDGSIVVGTGHEGSVLLPATGDLYECIAEESRAAGVPYV
;
A
#
# COMPACT_ATOMS: atom_id res chain seq x y z
N MET A 1 10.43 -9.06 13.71
CA MET A 1 10.09 -8.67 12.33
C MET A 1 9.35 -7.35 12.35
N ARG A 2 9.61 -6.45 11.41
CA ARG A 2 8.87 -5.20 11.21
C ARG A 2 8.29 -5.17 9.79
N PHE A 3 7.13 -4.52 9.64
CA PHE A 3 6.46 -4.32 8.37
C PHE A 3 6.26 -2.82 8.20
N VAL A 4 6.95 -2.26 7.23
CA VAL A 4 6.91 -0.81 6.98
C VAL A 4 6.09 -0.56 5.73
N GLY A 5 5.12 0.34 5.82
CA GLY A 5 4.39 0.85 4.67
C GLY A 5 4.81 2.28 4.40
N CYS A 6 5.09 2.60 3.15
CA CYS A 6 5.45 3.93 2.70
C CYS A 6 4.42 4.47 1.73
N SER A 7 3.72 5.53 2.12
CA SER A 7 3.01 6.40 1.17
C SER A 7 4.03 7.37 0.59
N LEU A 8 4.55 7.05 -0.59
CA LEU A 8 5.64 7.79 -1.22
C LEU A 8 5.10 9.04 -1.94
N ALA A 9 5.75 10.17 -1.74
CA ALA A 9 5.56 11.38 -2.54
C ALA A 9 6.36 11.26 -3.84
N TRP A 10 5.81 10.58 -4.84
CA TRP A 10 6.54 10.15 -6.03
C TRP A 10 6.10 10.81 -7.34
N ARG A 11 4.91 11.42 -7.35
CA ARG A 11 4.38 12.04 -8.57
C ARG A 11 5.08 13.35 -8.88
N PRO A 12 5.09 13.77 -10.15
CA PRO A 12 5.59 15.11 -10.51
C PRO A 12 4.92 16.21 -9.67
N GLY A 13 5.73 17.11 -9.11
CA GLY A 13 5.27 18.16 -8.20
C GLY A 13 5.04 17.73 -6.74
N GLU A 14 5.18 16.46 -6.41
CA GLU A 14 5.11 15.97 -5.03
C GLU A 14 6.49 15.80 -4.40
N VAL A 15 7.47 15.38 -5.21
CA VAL A 15 8.84 15.13 -4.74
C VAL A 15 9.48 16.41 -4.25
N GLY A 16 9.88 16.43 -2.98
CA GLY A 16 10.47 17.60 -2.32
C GLY A 16 9.45 18.67 -1.86
N GLU A 17 8.16 18.56 -2.23
CA GLU A 17 7.11 19.50 -1.82
C GLU A 17 6.26 18.99 -0.66
N ARG A 18 6.08 17.67 -0.57
CA ARG A 18 5.40 17.05 0.56
C ARG A 18 6.17 15.86 1.10
N PRO A 19 6.07 15.57 2.41
CA PRO A 19 6.73 14.41 2.98
C PRO A 19 6.04 13.12 2.58
N SER A 20 6.84 12.06 2.39
CA SER A 20 6.37 10.68 2.39
C SER A 20 6.03 10.25 3.82
N CYS A 21 5.10 9.33 3.96
CA CYS A 21 4.69 8.83 5.28
C CYS A 21 5.11 7.36 5.44
N LEU A 22 5.72 7.06 6.57
CA LEU A 22 6.08 5.70 6.98
C LEU A 22 5.16 5.25 8.12
N VAL A 23 4.60 4.06 8.01
CA VAL A 23 3.83 3.40 9.07
C VAL A 23 4.44 2.04 9.34
N VAL A 24 4.67 1.71 10.62
CA VAL A 24 5.36 0.48 11.02
C VAL A 24 4.43 -0.41 11.83
N LEU A 25 4.28 -1.67 11.40
CA LEU A 25 3.58 -2.71 12.14
C LEU A 25 4.57 -3.70 12.78
N ASP A 26 4.16 -4.26 13.91
CA ASP A 26 4.78 -5.43 14.50
C ASP A 26 4.23 -6.74 13.92
N GLU A 27 4.75 -7.89 14.36
CA GLU A 27 4.29 -9.23 13.95
C GLU A 27 2.80 -9.50 14.30
N ARG A 28 2.22 -8.73 15.22
CA ARG A 28 0.82 -8.86 15.65
C ARG A 28 -0.12 -7.96 14.84
N GLY A 29 0.44 -7.18 13.91
CA GLY A 29 -0.29 -6.20 13.11
C GLY A 29 -0.65 -4.92 13.89
N SER A 30 0.03 -4.63 14.99
CA SER A 30 -0.15 -3.38 15.74
C SER A 30 0.74 -2.30 15.13
N ILE A 31 0.19 -1.09 14.93
CA ILE A 31 0.98 0.08 14.59
C ILE A 31 1.88 0.41 15.78
N VAL A 32 3.18 0.41 15.58
CA VAL A 32 4.18 0.67 16.62
C VAL A 32 4.96 1.96 16.40
N ALA A 33 4.92 2.51 15.19
CA ALA A 33 5.49 3.83 14.86
C ALA A 33 4.85 4.36 13.59
N ASN A 34 4.92 5.67 13.40
CA ASN A 34 4.78 6.34 12.12
C ASN A 34 5.63 7.62 12.10
N SER A 35 6.09 8.00 10.93
CA SER A 35 6.89 9.21 10.72
C SER A 35 6.66 9.78 9.34
N PHE A 36 7.07 11.03 9.16
CA PHE A 36 7.12 11.71 7.87
C PHE A 36 8.58 11.99 7.53
N ALA A 37 8.93 11.81 6.26
CA ALA A 37 10.32 11.95 5.77
C ALA A 37 10.34 12.62 4.39
N MET A 38 11.35 13.47 4.17
CA MET A 38 11.56 14.17 2.91
C MET A 38 12.69 13.53 2.13
N GLY A 39 12.40 13.14 0.88
CA GLY A 39 13.43 12.56 0.00
C GLY A 39 13.90 11.15 0.41
N ALA A 40 14.69 10.52 -0.44
CA ALA A 40 15.12 9.14 -0.30
C ALA A 40 16.06 8.92 0.91
N GLY A 41 16.90 9.90 1.22
CA GLY A 41 17.87 9.82 2.33
C GLY A 41 17.20 9.77 3.70
N GLU A 42 16.18 10.63 3.96
CA GLU A 42 15.45 10.60 5.23
C GLU A 42 14.60 9.33 5.34
N ILE A 43 13.98 8.88 4.23
CA ILE A 43 13.22 7.62 4.21
C ILE A 43 14.13 6.46 4.56
N SER A 44 15.28 6.30 3.88
CA SER A 44 16.21 5.18 4.12
C SER A 44 16.75 5.19 5.54
N SER A 45 17.11 6.36 6.09
CA SER A 45 17.58 6.50 7.47
C SER A 45 16.50 6.11 8.50
N ALA A 46 15.24 6.53 8.28
CA ALA A 46 14.14 6.15 9.16
C ALA A 46 13.89 4.63 9.11
N VAL A 47 13.91 4.03 7.93
CA VAL A 47 13.69 2.58 7.74
C VAL A 47 14.84 1.77 8.37
N GLU A 48 16.09 2.23 8.23
CA GLU A 48 17.25 1.65 8.92
C GLU A 48 17.06 1.63 10.44
N GLY A 49 16.62 2.75 11.03
CA GLY A 49 16.30 2.84 12.46
C GLY A 49 15.20 1.87 12.89
N TYR A 50 14.19 1.64 12.07
CA TYR A 50 13.16 0.64 12.34
C TYR A 50 13.66 -0.80 12.24
N ALA A 51 14.70 -1.05 11.45
CA ALA A 51 15.34 -2.35 11.30
C ALA A 51 16.36 -2.66 12.41
N GLU A 52 16.87 -1.63 13.11
CA GLU A 52 17.92 -1.77 14.12
C GLU A 52 17.50 -2.74 15.23
N GLY A 53 18.41 -3.65 15.61
CA GLY A 53 18.16 -4.67 16.63
C GLY A 53 17.03 -5.65 16.30
N ARG A 54 16.50 -5.66 15.06
CA ARG A 54 15.40 -6.54 14.64
C ARG A 54 15.89 -7.66 13.74
N ARG A 55 15.12 -8.77 13.74
CA ARG A 55 15.44 -9.97 12.95
C ARG A 55 15.07 -9.84 11.46
N GLY A 56 14.56 -8.69 11.02
CA GLY A 56 14.24 -8.41 9.64
C GLY A 56 13.14 -7.37 9.48
N LEU A 57 12.98 -6.94 8.24
CA LEU A 57 12.02 -5.92 7.82
C LEU A 57 11.49 -6.25 6.42
N VAL A 58 10.19 -6.07 6.21
CA VAL A 58 9.57 -6.04 4.87
C VAL A 58 8.92 -4.69 4.70
N MET A 59 9.25 -3.98 3.63
CA MET A 59 8.70 -2.67 3.29
C MET A 59 7.80 -2.79 2.07
N GLY A 60 6.58 -2.25 2.17
CA GLY A 60 5.68 -2.00 1.04
C GLY A 60 5.70 -0.52 0.68
N VAL A 61 5.91 -0.21 -0.58
CA VAL A 61 5.90 1.18 -1.07
C VAL A 61 4.72 1.39 -1.99
N ASP A 62 3.88 2.36 -1.67
CA ASP A 62 2.74 2.79 -2.48
C ASP A 62 3.21 3.73 -3.60
N ALA A 63 3.95 3.15 -4.53
CA ALA A 63 4.46 3.80 -5.73
C ALA A 63 4.99 2.75 -6.70
N PRO A 64 5.00 3.05 -8.01
CA PRO A 64 5.68 2.23 -9.00
C PRO A 64 7.20 2.18 -8.73
N LEU A 65 7.72 1.02 -8.34
CA LEU A 65 9.15 0.83 -8.06
C LEU A 65 9.97 0.48 -9.31
N SER A 66 9.32 -0.10 -10.33
CA SER A 66 9.92 -0.36 -11.63
C SER A 66 9.04 0.23 -12.74
N VAL A 67 9.61 1.11 -13.55
CA VAL A 67 8.91 1.80 -14.65
C VAL A 67 9.71 1.63 -15.94
N PRO A 68 9.62 0.47 -16.59
CA PRO A 68 10.40 0.17 -17.79
C PRO A 68 9.88 0.86 -19.06
N ASN A 69 8.60 1.25 -19.07
CA ASN A 69 7.94 1.82 -20.24
C ASN A 69 8.18 3.33 -20.37
N GLU A 70 8.58 3.76 -21.56
CA GLU A 70 8.76 5.17 -21.88
C GLU A 70 7.46 5.96 -21.85
N ARG A 71 6.35 5.37 -22.30
CA ARG A 71 5.03 5.99 -22.41
C ARG A 71 3.92 4.97 -22.12
N GLY A 72 2.75 5.50 -21.75
CA GLY A 72 1.55 4.68 -21.55
C GLY A 72 1.54 3.99 -20.18
N THR A 73 0.87 2.86 -20.13
CA THR A 73 0.52 2.13 -18.90
C THR A 73 1.29 0.82 -18.84
N ARG A 74 1.83 0.45 -17.70
CA ARG A 74 2.45 -0.86 -17.47
C ARG A 74 1.41 -1.98 -17.66
N ARG A 75 1.86 -3.19 -17.99
CA ARG A 75 0.94 -4.33 -18.21
C ARG A 75 0.14 -4.68 -16.95
N ILE A 76 0.76 -4.62 -15.78
CA ILE A 76 0.12 -4.86 -14.47
C ILE A 76 -1.04 -3.89 -14.21
N GLU A 77 -0.87 -2.61 -14.51
CA GLU A 77 -1.91 -1.59 -14.33
C GLU A 77 -3.12 -1.84 -15.23
N ARG A 78 -2.89 -2.40 -16.42
CA ARG A 78 -3.98 -2.82 -17.33
C ARG A 78 -4.76 -4.00 -16.78
N VAL A 79 -4.07 -5.00 -16.18
CA VAL A 79 -4.73 -6.12 -15.50
C VAL A 79 -5.61 -5.60 -14.37
N LEU A 80 -5.06 -4.77 -13.48
CA LEU A 80 -5.82 -4.21 -12.36
C LEU A 80 -7.03 -3.38 -12.83
N SER A 81 -6.84 -2.55 -13.86
CA SER A 81 -7.94 -1.73 -14.40
C SER A 81 -9.09 -2.56 -14.97
N ARG A 82 -8.82 -3.70 -15.62
CA ARG A 82 -9.86 -4.60 -16.12
C ARG A 82 -10.69 -5.20 -15.00
N LEU A 83 -10.07 -5.44 -13.86
CA LEU A 83 -10.74 -5.90 -12.64
C LEU A 83 -11.38 -4.75 -11.85
N SER A 84 -11.43 -3.55 -12.42
CA SER A 84 -11.90 -2.35 -11.72
C SER A 84 -11.13 -2.06 -10.42
N LEU A 85 -9.95 -2.61 -10.26
CA LEU A 85 -9.01 -2.22 -9.20
C LEU A 85 -8.31 -0.94 -9.65
N PRO A 86 -8.29 0.11 -8.81
CA PRO A 86 -7.57 1.33 -9.14
C PRO A 86 -6.10 1.04 -9.35
N ALA A 87 -5.53 1.65 -10.39
CA ALA A 87 -4.11 1.60 -10.66
C ALA A 87 -3.66 2.91 -11.33
N TYR A 88 -2.52 3.43 -10.91
CA TYR A 88 -1.96 4.62 -11.53
C TYR A 88 -1.08 4.25 -12.70
N SER A 89 -1.41 4.78 -13.88
CA SER A 89 -0.52 4.66 -15.03
C SER A 89 0.81 5.36 -14.76
N ALA A 90 1.91 4.60 -14.82
CA ALA A 90 3.25 5.13 -14.67
C ALA A 90 4.04 4.93 -15.96
N SER A 91 4.84 5.95 -16.32
CA SER A 91 5.78 5.90 -17.45
C SER A 91 6.91 6.90 -17.24
N ARG A 92 8.10 6.61 -17.80
CA ARG A 92 9.28 7.50 -17.69
C ARG A 92 8.97 8.92 -18.16
N LYS A 93 8.20 9.08 -19.24
CA LYS A 93 7.77 10.39 -19.74
C LYS A 93 7.01 11.21 -18.69
N MET A 94 6.24 10.58 -17.81
CA MET A 94 5.48 11.27 -16.77
C MET A 94 6.43 11.92 -15.74
N PHE A 95 7.59 11.34 -15.49
CA PHE A 95 8.56 11.85 -14.53
C PHE A 95 9.51 12.91 -15.12
N GLY A 96 9.58 13.02 -16.46
CA GLY A 96 10.53 13.92 -17.12
C GLY A 96 11.99 13.44 -17.04
N GLY A 97 12.20 12.19 -16.63
CA GLY A 97 13.52 11.57 -16.41
C GLY A 97 13.42 10.30 -15.59
N GLU A 98 14.38 10.11 -14.70
CA GLU A 98 14.38 8.95 -13.79
C GLU A 98 13.26 9.09 -12.74
N PRO A 99 12.50 8.01 -12.49
CA PRO A 99 11.50 7.99 -11.43
C PRO A 99 12.15 8.14 -10.04
N PHE A 100 11.54 8.89 -9.14
CA PHE A 100 12.02 9.04 -7.76
C PHE A 100 12.16 7.69 -7.03
N SER A 101 11.40 6.69 -7.43
CA SER A 101 11.54 5.33 -6.90
C SER A 101 12.90 4.70 -7.16
N GLU A 102 13.60 5.04 -8.25
CA GLU A 102 14.96 4.56 -8.53
C GLU A 102 15.97 5.14 -7.51
N GLU A 103 15.86 6.44 -7.18
CA GLU A 103 16.63 7.08 -6.12
C GLU A 103 16.35 6.43 -4.74
N LEU A 104 15.08 6.18 -4.45
CA LEU A 104 14.69 5.52 -3.20
C LEU A 104 15.26 4.11 -3.10
N LEU A 105 15.19 3.31 -4.17
CA LEU A 105 15.72 1.95 -4.16
C LEU A 105 17.24 1.95 -3.93
N ALA A 106 17.98 2.84 -4.58
CA ALA A 106 19.42 2.98 -4.35
C ALA A 106 19.73 3.38 -2.90
N ALA A 107 18.96 4.29 -2.31
CA ALA A 107 19.14 4.70 -0.92
C ALA A 107 18.81 3.56 0.07
N LEU A 108 17.81 2.72 -0.21
CA LEU A 108 17.45 1.56 0.59
C LEU A 108 18.49 0.45 0.49
N GLU A 109 19.05 0.20 -0.71
CA GLU A 109 20.12 -0.78 -0.92
C GLU A 109 21.36 -0.42 -0.10
N ASN A 110 21.73 0.86 0.00
CA ASN A 110 22.84 1.33 0.82
C ASN A 110 22.68 1.02 2.31
N VAL A 111 21.47 0.82 2.81
CA VAL A 111 21.18 0.41 4.19
C VAL A 111 20.79 -1.08 4.29
N GLY A 112 21.07 -1.86 3.26
CA GLY A 112 20.91 -3.31 3.21
C GLY A 112 19.44 -3.76 3.10
N ILE A 113 18.60 -2.99 2.38
CA ILE A 113 17.20 -3.34 2.07
C ILE A 113 17.10 -3.53 0.57
N GLU A 114 16.88 -4.76 0.12
CA GLU A 114 16.90 -5.17 -1.27
C GLU A 114 15.49 -5.16 -1.88
N TYR A 115 15.39 -4.73 -3.14
CA TYR A 115 14.15 -4.86 -3.90
C TYR A 115 13.84 -6.33 -4.19
N THR A 116 12.57 -6.72 -4.03
CA THR A 116 12.07 -8.04 -4.42
C THR A 116 10.64 -7.97 -4.91
N ASP A 117 10.32 -8.73 -5.94
CA ASP A 117 8.94 -8.92 -6.39
C ASP A 117 8.12 -9.72 -5.38
N TYR A 118 8.77 -10.67 -4.71
CA TYR A 118 8.11 -11.62 -3.83
C TYR A 118 8.86 -11.72 -2.49
N PRO A 119 8.48 -10.93 -1.46
CA PRO A 119 9.00 -11.10 -0.12
C PRO A 119 8.72 -12.52 0.40
N LEU A 120 9.69 -13.15 1.05
CA LEU A 120 9.52 -14.53 1.52
C LEU A 120 8.52 -14.59 2.67
N ARG A 121 7.51 -15.46 2.54
CA ARG A 121 6.49 -15.67 3.57
C ARG A 121 7.12 -16.29 4.83
N ARG A 122 6.76 -15.77 5.99
CA ARG A 122 7.25 -16.23 7.32
C ARG A 122 8.76 -16.27 7.49
N ALA A 123 9.53 -15.79 6.51
CA ALA A 123 10.98 -15.70 6.65
C ALA A 123 11.36 -14.59 7.62
N ARG A 124 12.20 -14.92 8.58
CA ARG A 124 12.80 -13.96 9.50
C ARG A 124 14.21 -13.66 9.05
N GLY A 125 14.62 -12.42 9.10
CA GLY A 125 15.96 -12.01 8.69
C GLY A 125 16.02 -11.37 7.31
N GLN A 126 14.97 -11.49 6.49
CA GLN A 126 14.90 -10.74 5.23
C GLN A 126 14.82 -9.23 5.49
N ARG A 127 15.45 -8.46 4.63
CA ARG A 127 15.35 -7.00 4.58
C ARG A 127 15.02 -6.63 3.15
N THR A 128 13.74 -6.45 2.87
CA THR A 128 13.26 -6.33 1.49
C THR A 128 12.25 -5.22 1.34
N VAL A 129 12.21 -4.64 0.14
CA VAL A 129 11.19 -3.69 -0.30
C VAL A 129 10.46 -4.22 -1.52
N THR A 130 9.15 -4.00 -1.59
CA THR A 130 8.28 -4.39 -2.70
C THR A 130 7.25 -3.31 -3.01
N GLU A 131 6.74 -3.29 -4.24
CA GLU A 131 5.67 -2.40 -4.66
C GLU A 131 4.32 -2.90 -4.15
N VAL A 132 3.49 -1.98 -3.67
CA VAL A 132 2.10 -2.20 -3.31
C VAL A 132 1.23 -1.08 -3.91
N ASP A 133 -0.08 -1.30 -4.03
CA ASP A 133 -1.05 -0.26 -4.36
C ASP A 133 -2.05 -0.13 -3.21
N SER A 134 -1.98 0.97 -2.49
CA SER A 134 -2.81 1.19 -1.29
C SER A 134 -4.28 1.40 -1.65
N VAL A 135 -4.59 2.01 -2.77
CA VAL A 135 -5.98 2.26 -3.18
C VAL A 135 -6.64 0.97 -3.67
N ALA A 136 -5.92 0.16 -4.44
CA ALA A 136 -6.37 -1.18 -4.81
C ALA A 136 -6.53 -2.07 -3.56
N THR A 137 -5.56 -2.03 -2.64
CA THR A 137 -5.65 -2.72 -1.34
C THR A 137 -6.91 -2.33 -0.58
N LEU A 138 -7.19 -1.03 -0.44
CA LEU A 138 -8.39 -0.56 0.25
C LEU A 138 -9.67 -1.07 -0.41
N LYS A 139 -9.72 -1.06 -1.74
CA LYS A 139 -10.87 -1.57 -2.48
C LYS A 139 -11.09 -3.06 -2.26
N VAL A 140 -10.02 -3.85 -2.24
CA VAL A 140 -10.07 -5.27 -1.87
C VAL A 140 -10.59 -5.47 -0.44
N LEU A 141 -10.14 -4.67 0.52
CA LEU A 141 -10.60 -4.77 1.92
C LEU A 141 -12.07 -4.39 2.07
N ILE A 142 -12.55 -3.40 1.33
CA ILE A 142 -13.98 -3.06 1.25
C ILE A 142 -14.75 -4.26 0.70
N PHE A 143 -14.30 -4.83 -0.42
CA PHE A 143 -14.90 -6.01 -1.02
C PHE A 143 -15.00 -7.19 -0.03
N GLU A 144 -13.88 -7.55 0.63
CA GLU A 144 -13.86 -8.63 1.60
C GLU A 144 -14.78 -8.36 2.82
N ARG A 145 -14.91 -7.09 3.23
CA ARG A 145 -15.82 -6.69 4.30
C ARG A 145 -17.28 -6.87 3.90
N GLU A 146 -17.68 -6.34 2.75
CA GLU A 146 -19.06 -6.44 2.25
C GLU A 146 -19.47 -7.90 2.07
N ARG A 147 -18.58 -8.74 1.52
CA ARG A 147 -18.81 -10.18 1.36
C ARG A 147 -19.02 -10.89 2.71
N ARG A 148 -18.22 -10.56 3.73
CA ARG A 148 -18.40 -11.13 5.08
C ARG A 148 -19.71 -10.73 5.73
N ASN A 149 -20.20 -9.53 5.44
CA ASN A 149 -21.44 -9.01 6.00
C ASN A 149 -22.71 -9.55 5.30
N GLY A 150 -22.56 -10.42 4.30
CA GLY A 150 -23.69 -11.04 3.61
C GLY A 150 -24.50 -10.07 2.75
N GLY A 151 -23.85 -9.05 2.18
CA GLY A 151 -24.49 -8.08 1.28
C GLY A 151 -25.26 -8.78 0.15
N GLU A 152 -26.44 -8.27 -0.22
CA GLU A 152 -27.23 -8.81 -1.33
C GLU A 152 -26.41 -8.79 -2.63
N GLY A 153 -26.35 -9.89 -3.36
CA GLY A 153 -25.60 -10.04 -4.61
C GLY A 153 -24.17 -10.59 -4.45
N TRP A 154 -23.73 -10.92 -3.24
CA TRP A 154 -22.36 -11.40 -2.95
C TRP A 154 -22.29 -12.94 -2.79
N GLY A 155 -23.27 -13.68 -3.33
CA GLY A 155 -23.25 -15.14 -3.37
C GLY A 155 -22.04 -15.72 -4.12
N GLU A 156 -22.07 -17.01 -4.46
CA GLU A 156 -21.07 -17.68 -5.30
C GLU A 156 -21.01 -17.00 -6.70
N ALA A 157 -20.36 -15.84 -6.78
CA ALA A 157 -20.13 -15.16 -8.04
C ALA A 157 -18.94 -15.84 -8.73
N ASP A 158 -19.14 -16.28 -9.97
CA ASP A 158 -18.05 -16.63 -10.87
C ASP A 158 -17.20 -15.39 -11.23
N GLY A 159 -16.14 -15.55 -12.00
CA GLY A 159 -15.18 -14.48 -12.30
C GLY A 159 -15.83 -13.20 -12.84
N ASP A 160 -16.86 -13.31 -13.68
CA ASP A 160 -17.58 -12.15 -14.26
C ASP A 160 -18.42 -11.43 -13.20
N GLY A 161 -19.12 -12.17 -12.34
CA GLY A 161 -19.87 -11.62 -11.23
C GLY A 161 -19.01 -10.91 -10.20
N LEU A 162 -17.80 -11.40 -9.96
CA LEU A 162 -16.84 -10.80 -9.04
C LEU A 162 -16.27 -9.48 -9.58
N THR A 163 -15.95 -9.43 -10.88
CA THR A 163 -15.51 -8.19 -11.55
C THR A 163 -16.60 -7.13 -11.53
N GLU A 164 -17.87 -7.52 -11.76
CA GLU A 164 -19.01 -6.62 -11.66
C GLU A 164 -19.22 -6.11 -10.24
N ALA A 165 -19.10 -6.99 -9.24
CA ALA A 165 -19.16 -6.61 -7.83
C ALA A 165 -18.07 -5.59 -7.47
N LEU A 166 -16.82 -5.80 -7.90
CA LEU A 166 -15.73 -4.83 -7.73
C LEU A 166 -16.03 -3.51 -8.43
N ARG A 167 -16.67 -3.53 -9.61
CA ARG A 167 -17.03 -2.32 -10.37
C ARG A 167 -18.06 -1.48 -9.62
N HIS A 168 -19.02 -2.10 -8.95
CA HIS A 168 -20.05 -1.41 -8.18
C HIS A 168 -19.55 -0.81 -6.87
N LEU A 169 -18.41 -1.26 -6.35
CA LEU A 169 -17.82 -0.64 -5.16
C LEU A 169 -17.32 0.77 -5.48
N PRO A 170 -17.58 1.72 -4.59
CA PRO A 170 -17.09 3.08 -4.77
C PRO A 170 -15.56 3.10 -4.81
N GLU A 171 -15.00 3.87 -5.74
CA GLU A 171 -13.57 4.15 -5.74
C GLU A 171 -13.24 5.05 -4.53
N PRO A 172 -12.29 4.65 -3.66
CA PRO A 172 -11.94 5.44 -2.48
C PRO A 172 -11.15 6.70 -2.87
N LYS A 173 -11.87 7.82 -3.10
CA LYS A 173 -11.32 9.10 -3.58
C LYS A 173 -10.99 10.06 -2.43
N PHE A 174 -10.06 9.73 -1.56
CA PHE A 174 -9.70 10.61 -0.44
C PHE A 174 -8.59 11.63 -0.75
N ARG A 175 -7.95 11.54 -1.93
CA ARG A 175 -6.96 12.53 -2.40
C ARG A 175 -7.56 13.64 -3.26
N LYS A 176 -8.77 13.44 -3.81
CA LYS A 176 -9.41 14.36 -4.76
C LYS A 176 -10.79 14.77 -4.28
N GLY A 177 -11.21 15.98 -4.67
CA GLY A 177 -12.52 16.52 -4.31
C GLY A 177 -12.45 17.67 -3.30
N ASN A 178 -13.61 18.12 -2.84
CA ASN A 178 -13.72 19.13 -1.78
C ASN A 178 -13.42 18.50 -0.41
N LYS A 179 -13.27 19.34 0.62
CA LYS A 179 -12.89 18.89 1.97
C LYS A 179 -13.90 17.92 2.57
N GLU A 180 -15.19 18.14 2.35
CA GLU A 180 -16.28 17.31 2.86
C GLU A 180 -16.21 15.90 2.29
N SER A 181 -16.08 15.77 0.97
CA SER A 181 -15.98 14.48 0.29
C SER A 181 -14.69 13.75 0.66
N ARG A 182 -13.57 14.46 0.78
CA ARG A 182 -12.29 13.88 1.21
C ARG A 182 -12.34 13.39 2.65
N ALA A 183 -12.89 14.21 3.56
CA ALA A 183 -13.02 13.82 4.97
C ALA A 183 -13.95 12.60 5.13
N ALA A 184 -15.06 12.56 4.40
CA ALA A 184 -15.96 11.40 4.39
C ALA A 184 -15.27 10.12 3.88
N ALA A 185 -14.53 10.23 2.77
CA ALA A 185 -13.78 9.09 2.21
C ALA A 185 -12.67 8.61 3.15
N LEU A 186 -11.95 9.51 3.82
CA LEU A 186 -10.93 9.17 4.82
C LEU A 186 -11.54 8.50 6.06
N LYS A 187 -12.68 8.99 6.56
CA LYS A 187 -13.41 8.30 7.64
C LYS A 187 -13.78 6.87 7.26
N GLY A 188 -14.31 6.69 6.05
CA GLY A 188 -14.62 5.36 5.53
C GLY A 188 -13.39 4.46 5.43
N ALA A 189 -12.26 4.99 4.96
CA ALA A 189 -11.00 4.24 4.89
C ALA A 189 -10.47 3.83 6.28
N VAL A 190 -10.51 4.74 7.25
CA VAL A 190 -10.12 4.45 8.65
C VAL A 190 -11.06 3.41 9.27
N ASP A 191 -12.37 3.49 9.00
CA ASP A 191 -13.34 2.49 9.44
C ASP A 191 -13.05 1.09 8.86
N VAL A 192 -12.70 1.02 7.57
CA VAL A 192 -12.26 -0.25 6.94
C VAL A 192 -11.02 -0.79 7.64
N LEU A 193 -9.99 0.04 7.84
CA LEU A 193 -8.76 -0.37 8.53
C LEU A 193 -9.05 -0.83 9.96
N TRP A 194 -9.93 -0.14 10.69
CA TRP A 194 -10.32 -0.49 12.06
C TRP A 194 -10.96 -1.87 12.15
N ASN A 195 -11.76 -2.22 11.15
CA ASN A 195 -12.48 -3.49 11.09
C ASN A 195 -11.72 -4.58 10.29
N THR A 196 -10.47 -4.30 9.88
CA THR A 196 -9.66 -5.24 9.11
C THR A 196 -9.03 -6.29 10.03
N PRO A 197 -9.29 -7.59 9.81
CA PRO A 197 -8.72 -8.66 10.61
C PRO A 197 -7.19 -8.65 10.57
N GLY A 198 -6.57 -8.70 11.75
CA GLY A 198 -5.12 -8.75 11.88
C GLY A 198 -4.43 -7.39 11.82
N LEU A 199 -5.16 -6.29 11.67
CA LEU A 199 -4.65 -4.93 11.84
C LEU A 199 -5.14 -4.35 13.18
N ARG A 200 -4.28 -3.64 13.89
CA ARG A 200 -4.58 -2.99 15.16
C ARG A 200 -4.15 -1.54 15.09
N LEU A 201 -5.12 -0.65 14.88
CA LEU A 201 -4.87 0.79 14.83
C LEU A 201 -4.54 1.41 16.20
N ARG A 202 -4.92 0.75 17.30
CA ARG A 202 -4.54 1.20 18.64
C ARG A 202 -3.04 1.01 18.82
N THR A 203 -2.35 2.11 18.90
CA THR A 203 -0.98 2.16 19.35
C THR A 203 -0.98 1.93 20.87
N GLY A 204 -0.59 0.74 21.31
CA GLY A 204 0.01 0.62 22.63
C GLY A 204 1.18 1.61 22.67
N ASN A 205 1.57 2.11 23.84
CA ASN A 205 2.61 3.13 24.02
C ASN A 205 3.58 3.13 22.83
N LEU A 206 3.39 4.09 21.92
CA LEU A 206 4.34 4.32 20.82
C LEU A 206 5.64 4.62 21.51
N SER A 207 6.56 3.68 21.46
CA SER A 207 7.79 3.80 22.24
C SER A 207 8.57 5.00 21.68
N ALA A 208 8.86 5.95 22.54
CA ALA A 208 9.82 7.01 22.25
C ALA A 208 11.20 6.46 21.80
N GLU A 209 11.40 5.15 21.97
CA GLU A 209 12.60 4.39 21.62
C GLU A 209 12.91 4.33 20.11
N LEU A 210 11.97 4.65 19.23
CA LEU A 210 12.20 4.56 17.76
C LEU A 210 12.53 5.90 17.10
N GLY A 211 12.74 6.99 17.86
CA GLY A 211 13.21 8.26 17.32
C GLY A 211 12.25 8.95 16.32
N ALA A 212 11.02 8.47 16.22
CA ALA A 212 10.02 9.02 15.33
C ALA A 212 9.61 10.42 15.80
N GLN A 213 9.83 11.44 14.96
CA GLN A 213 9.55 12.83 15.29
C GLN A 213 8.07 13.15 15.49
N GLU A 214 7.16 12.33 14.95
CA GLU A 214 5.72 12.51 15.11
C GLU A 214 4.98 11.15 15.06
N ASN A 215 4.45 10.73 16.19
CA ASN A 215 3.56 9.58 16.26
C ASN A 215 2.11 10.04 16.26
N VAL A 216 1.41 9.92 15.14
CA VAL A 216 -0.01 10.24 15.01
C VAL A 216 -0.84 8.97 15.27
N ASP A 217 -1.73 9.02 16.24
CA ASP A 217 -2.69 7.94 16.49
C ASP A 217 -3.93 8.13 15.60
N LEU A 218 -3.99 7.38 14.48
CA LEU A 218 -5.12 7.44 13.54
C LEU A 218 -6.47 7.21 14.21
N SER A 219 -6.52 6.48 15.31
CA SER A 219 -7.78 6.22 16.05
C SER A 219 -8.32 7.43 16.79
N LYS A 220 -7.50 8.46 16.96
CA LYS A 220 -7.84 9.70 17.69
C LYS A 220 -7.95 10.94 16.80
N VAL A 221 -7.66 10.80 15.51
CA VAL A 221 -7.77 11.93 14.58
C VAL A 221 -9.25 12.23 14.33
N ASP A 222 -9.68 13.44 14.66
CA ASP A 222 -11.01 13.92 14.24
C ASP A 222 -10.97 14.35 12.78
N ILE A 223 -11.33 13.42 11.91
CA ILE A 223 -11.34 13.64 10.46
C ILE A 223 -12.62 14.38 10.09
N SER A 224 -12.53 15.68 9.83
CA SER A 224 -13.66 16.52 9.47
C SER A 224 -13.32 17.52 8.36
N ALA A 225 -14.33 18.14 7.76
CA ALA A 225 -14.16 19.23 6.81
C ALA A 225 -13.51 20.49 7.41
N GLY A 226 -13.40 20.56 8.75
CA GLY A 226 -12.66 21.59 9.44
C GLY A 226 -11.15 21.52 9.25
N LEU A 227 -10.61 20.35 8.91
CA LEU A 227 -9.19 20.19 8.61
C LEU A 227 -8.78 20.99 7.36
N SER A 228 -7.56 21.48 7.35
CA SER A 228 -6.94 22.05 6.15
C SER A 228 -6.69 20.99 5.09
N HIS A 229 -6.45 21.37 3.84
CA HIS A 229 -6.06 20.43 2.78
C HIS A 229 -4.76 19.69 3.14
N SER A 230 -3.79 20.37 3.74
CA SER A 230 -2.52 19.76 4.17
C SER A 230 -2.74 18.71 5.28
N GLU A 231 -3.61 18.96 6.26
CA GLU A 231 -3.95 17.99 7.29
C GLU A 231 -4.67 16.78 6.71
N LEU A 232 -5.62 16.99 5.79
CA LEU A 232 -6.26 15.88 5.06
C LEU A 232 -5.26 15.08 4.22
N ASP A 233 -4.24 15.73 3.62
CA ASP A 233 -3.18 15.05 2.90
C ASP A 233 -2.30 14.22 3.83
N ARG A 234 -1.98 14.71 5.03
CA ARG A 234 -1.25 13.95 6.06
C ARG A 234 -2.03 12.74 6.52
N VAL A 235 -3.32 12.88 6.80
CA VAL A 235 -4.19 11.74 7.15
C VAL A 235 -4.26 10.73 6.02
N ALA A 236 -4.39 11.19 4.77
CA ALA A 236 -4.39 10.31 3.61
C ALA A 236 -3.08 9.52 3.49
N SER A 237 -1.92 10.16 3.70
CA SER A 237 -0.62 9.49 3.69
C SER A 237 -0.48 8.46 4.83
N LEU A 238 -1.03 8.73 6.01
CA LEU A 238 -1.06 7.75 7.12
C LEU A 238 -1.94 6.54 6.77
N VAL A 239 -3.09 6.75 6.14
CA VAL A 239 -3.99 5.68 5.67
C VAL A 239 -3.28 4.83 4.61
N GLU A 240 -2.68 5.44 3.60
CA GLU A 240 -1.93 4.74 2.54
C GLU A 240 -0.73 3.97 3.13
N GLY A 241 0.04 4.58 4.02
CA GLY A 241 1.14 3.91 4.72
C GLY A 241 0.66 2.71 5.56
N ALA A 242 -0.47 2.84 6.26
CA ALA A 242 -1.05 1.73 7.02
C ALA A 242 -1.52 0.59 6.10
N LEU A 243 -2.14 0.89 4.95
CA LEU A 243 -2.54 -0.09 3.95
C LEU A 243 -1.33 -0.80 3.35
N ALA A 244 -0.27 -0.07 3.01
CA ALA A 244 0.97 -0.64 2.49
C ALA A 244 1.65 -1.56 3.52
N ALA A 245 1.75 -1.14 4.78
CA ALA A 245 2.30 -1.96 5.86
C ALA A 245 1.45 -3.22 6.11
N TYR A 246 0.12 -3.08 6.07
CA TYR A 246 -0.81 -4.20 6.21
C TYR A 246 -0.67 -5.21 5.06
N THR A 247 -0.52 -4.75 3.83
CA THR A 247 -0.37 -5.62 2.65
C THR A 247 0.84 -6.55 2.81
N VAL A 248 2.01 -6.01 3.15
CA VAL A 248 3.23 -6.82 3.35
C VAL A 248 3.17 -7.66 4.62
N HIS A 249 2.51 -7.19 5.69
CA HIS A 249 2.26 -7.97 6.89
C HIS A 249 1.35 -9.18 6.61
N ARG A 250 0.23 -8.96 5.90
CA ARG A 250 -0.70 -10.02 5.50
C ARG A 250 -0.02 -11.05 4.61
N HIS A 251 0.74 -10.61 3.60
CA HIS A 251 1.53 -11.49 2.74
C HIS A 251 2.51 -12.36 3.54
N TRP A 252 3.23 -11.77 4.48
CA TRP A 252 4.17 -12.51 5.31
C TRP A 252 3.47 -13.52 6.24
N ARG A 253 2.34 -13.14 6.83
CA ARG A 253 1.62 -13.93 7.83
C ARG A 253 0.79 -15.05 7.23
N ASP A 254 0.01 -14.74 6.20
CA ASP A 254 -1.03 -15.61 5.66
C ASP A 254 -0.53 -16.29 4.38
N ARG A 255 -0.64 -17.64 4.33
CA ARG A 255 -0.16 -18.42 3.19
C ARG A 255 -0.87 -18.05 1.88
N ASP A 256 -2.18 -17.90 1.94
CA ASP A 256 -3.06 -17.67 0.78
C ASP A 256 -3.73 -16.29 0.89
N GLY A 257 -3.04 -15.31 1.50
CA GLY A 257 -3.61 -14.00 1.82
C GLY A 257 -3.34 -12.90 0.78
N SER A 258 -2.59 -13.20 -0.29
CA SER A 258 -2.11 -12.19 -1.23
C SER A 258 -1.65 -12.79 -2.54
N ILE A 259 -1.59 -11.96 -3.56
CA ILE A 259 -1.05 -12.26 -4.89
C ILE A 259 -0.01 -11.19 -5.27
N VAL A 260 1.05 -11.62 -5.96
CA VAL A 260 1.96 -10.71 -6.69
C VAL A 260 1.62 -10.80 -8.17
N VAL A 261 1.39 -9.67 -8.81
CA VAL A 261 1.12 -9.55 -10.25
C VAL A 261 2.29 -8.82 -10.90
N GLY A 262 2.88 -9.41 -11.93
CA GLY A 262 4.03 -8.86 -12.64
C GLY A 262 5.37 -9.41 -12.17
N THR A 263 6.45 -8.83 -12.69
CA THR A 263 7.84 -9.12 -12.34
C THR A 263 8.65 -7.84 -12.26
N GLY A 264 9.83 -7.88 -11.62
CA GLY A 264 10.70 -6.71 -11.46
C GLY A 264 11.12 -6.03 -12.76
N HIS A 265 11.19 -6.77 -13.86
CA HIS A 265 11.55 -6.19 -15.16
C HIS A 265 10.41 -5.42 -15.83
N GLU A 266 9.15 -5.81 -15.59
CA GLU A 266 7.97 -5.16 -16.17
C GLU A 266 7.19 -4.34 -15.13
N GLY A 267 7.66 -4.33 -13.91
CA GLY A 267 6.96 -3.89 -12.71
C GLY A 267 6.17 -5.04 -12.09
N SER A 268 6.09 -5.04 -10.78
CA SER A 268 5.28 -5.97 -10.00
C SER A 268 4.47 -5.22 -8.96
N VAL A 269 3.35 -5.78 -8.53
CA VAL A 269 2.56 -5.23 -7.43
C VAL A 269 2.06 -6.36 -6.54
N LEU A 270 2.25 -6.20 -5.25
CA LEU A 270 1.71 -7.08 -4.23
C LEU A 270 0.36 -6.55 -3.76
N LEU A 271 -0.66 -7.41 -3.78
CA LEU A 271 -2.03 -7.09 -3.35
C LEU A 271 -2.54 -8.15 -2.36
N PRO A 272 -3.39 -7.77 -1.39
CA PRO A 272 -4.17 -8.75 -0.66
C PRO A 272 -5.17 -9.40 -1.62
N ALA A 273 -5.28 -10.73 -1.56
CA ALA A 273 -6.28 -11.48 -2.33
C ALA A 273 -6.44 -12.86 -1.72
N THR A 274 -7.67 -13.35 -1.64
CA THR A 274 -7.99 -14.71 -1.15
C THR A 274 -9.12 -15.33 -1.98
N GLY A 275 -9.14 -16.66 -2.06
CA GLY A 275 -10.23 -17.41 -2.70
C GLY A 275 -10.50 -16.94 -4.13
N ASP A 276 -11.77 -16.70 -4.43
CA ASP A 276 -12.21 -16.34 -5.79
C ASP A 276 -11.57 -15.07 -6.33
N LEU A 277 -11.22 -14.09 -5.46
CA LEU A 277 -10.52 -12.89 -5.90
C LEU A 277 -9.10 -13.20 -6.38
N TYR A 278 -8.41 -14.12 -5.69
CA TYR A 278 -7.09 -14.58 -6.15
C TYR A 278 -7.21 -15.23 -7.54
N GLU A 279 -8.17 -16.15 -7.71
CA GLU A 279 -8.37 -16.83 -8.99
C GLU A 279 -8.74 -15.84 -10.12
N CYS A 280 -9.61 -14.89 -9.85
CA CYS A 280 -10.01 -13.86 -10.80
C CYS A 280 -8.80 -12.98 -11.24
N ILE A 281 -7.94 -12.56 -10.32
CA ILE A 281 -6.73 -11.81 -10.65
C ILE A 281 -5.75 -12.69 -11.43
N ALA A 282 -5.61 -13.96 -11.04
CA ALA A 282 -4.74 -14.92 -11.71
C ALA A 282 -5.18 -15.20 -13.15
N GLU A 283 -6.49 -15.35 -13.39
CA GLU A 283 -7.07 -15.56 -14.72
C GLU A 283 -6.86 -14.36 -15.64
N GLU A 284 -7.16 -13.14 -15.15
CA GLU A 284 -6.94 -11.92 -15.93
C GLU A 284 -5.45 -11.69 -16.22
N SER A 285 -4.58 -11.99 -15.25
CA SER A 285 -3.12 -11.93 -15.43
C SER A 285 -2.66 -12.91 -16.52
N ARG A 286 -3.16 -14.15 -16.49
CA ARG A 286 -2.87 -15.18 -17.49
C ARG A 286 -3.37 -14.76 -18.87
N ALA A 287 -4.59 -14.24 -18.97
CA ALA A 287 -5.17 -13.75 -20.22
C ALA A 287 -4.39 -12.56 -20.80
N ALA A 288 -3.80 -11.73 -19.95
CA ALA A 288 -2.95 -10.61 -20.34
C ALA A 288 -1.48 -11.03 -20.60
N GLY A 289 -1.11 -12.29 -20.35
CA GLY A 289 0.28 -12.77 -20.40
C GLY A 289 1.18 -12.07 -19.37
N VAL A 290 0.65 -11.74 -18.20
CA VAL A 290 1.38 -11.14 -17.08
C VAL A 290 1.65 -12.24 -16.05
N PRO A 291 2.90 -12.46 -15.63
CA PRO A 291 3.22 -13.42 -14.57
C PRO A 291 2.52 -13.06 -13.25
N TYR A 292 2.24 -14.09 -12.44
CA TYR A 292 1.69 -13.92 -11.09
C TYR A 292 2.13 -15.06 -10.16
N VAL A 293 2.15 -14.82 -8.87
CA VAL A 293 2.48 -15.79 -7.81
C VAL A 293 1.57 -15.60 -6.60
#